data_828ab9fe7babd31892045ee7694f93e7
#
_entry.id   828ab9fe7babd31892045ee7694f93e7
#
_cell.length_a   1.000
_cell.length_b   1.000
_cell.length_c   1.000
_cell.angle_alpha   90.00
_cell.angle_beta   90.00
_cell.angle_gamma   90.00
#
_symmetry.space_group_name_H-M   'P 1'
#
loop_
_entity.id
_entity.type
_entity.pdbx_description
1 polymer ?
#
loop_
_entity_poly.entity_id
_entity_poly.type
_entity_poly.pdbx_seq_one_letter_code
_entity_poly.pdbx_strand_id
1 'polypeptide(L)'
;MMDVARDKGGRRTTVKILEREYRIRSDADPAHLEAVATYVDQVLREVRQSTPDTQDASVLAALNIASELLRTRQLVTVPRERILELIDLIESA
;
A
#
# COMPACT_ATOMS: atom_id res chain seq x y z
N MET A 1 4.24 -14.22 3.65
CA MET A 1 5.02 -13.80 3.95
C MET A 1 5.89 -13.23 3.08
N MET A 2 6.18 -12.43 2.89
CA MET A 2 6.94 -11.80 2.14
C MET A 2 8.23 -12.12 2.12
N ASP A 3 8.61 -13.01 1.91
CA ASP A 3 9.84 -13.34 2.00
C ASP A 3 10.55 -13.16 0.85
N VAL A 4 11.04 -12.22 0.59
CA VAL A 4 11.77 -11.97 -0.53
C VAL A 4 13.02 -12.36 -0.26
N ALA A 5 13.10 -13.16 0.42
CA ALA A 5 14.23 -13.47 0.88
C ALA A 5 15.33 -13.68 0.14
N ARG A 6 15.34 -13.92 -0.92
CA ARG A 6 16.47 -14.15 -1.56
C ARG A 6 17.35 -13.10 -1.45
N ASP A 7 17.13 -12.07 -0.92
CA ASP A 7 17.90 -11.04 -0.86
C ASP A 7 18.95 -11.23 0.08
N LYS A 8 20.05 -11.60 -0.25
CA LYS A 8 21.02 -11.85 0.64
C LYS A 8 21.47 -10.77 1.40
N GLY A 9 21.58 -9.70 1.13
CA GLY A 9 22.09 -8.66 1.97
C GLY A 9 21.08 -7.98 2.77
N GLY A 10 19.89 -8.40 2.72
CA GLY A 10 18.83 -7.67 3.34
C GLY A 10 18.93 -7.51 4.84
N ARG A 11 18.43 -6.43 5.37
CA ARG A 11 18.37 -6.20 6.77
C ARG A 11 16.96 -6.37 7.21
N ARG A 12 16.74 -6.67 8.45
CA ARG A 12 15.40 -6.83 8.95
C ARG A 12 14.96 -5.55 9.58
N THR A 13 13.84 -5.05 9.20
CA THR A 13 13.29 -3.83 9.73
C THR A 13 11.85 -4.10 10.15
N THR A 14 11.48 -3.66 11.32
CA THR A 14 10.12 -3.85 11.80
C THR A 14 9.35 -2.58 11.56
N VAL A 15 8.21 -2.68 10.91
CA VAL A 15 7.35 -1.54 10.66
C VAL A 15 5.98 -1.82 11.25
N LYS A 16 5.22 -0.79 11.51
CA LYS A 16 3.93 -0.96 12.12
C LYS A 16 2.87 -0.39 11.21
N ILE A 17 1.88 -1.18 10.87
CA ILE A 17 0.79 -0.76 10.02
C ILE A 17 -0.51 -1.22 10.67
N LEU A 18 -1.41 -0.31 10.91
CA LEU A 18 -2.69 -0.58 11.56
C LEU A 18 -2.47 -1.34 12.87
N GLU A 19 -1.47 -0.87 13.63
CA GLU A 19 -1.20 -1.45 14.91
C GLU A 19 -0.70 -2.88 14.91
N ARG A 20 -0.27 -3.39 13.81
CA ARG A 20 0.35 -4.69 13.75
C ARG A 20 1.78 -4.50 13.29
N GLU A 21 2.69 -5.30 13.81
CA GLU A 21 4.06 -5.20 13.46
C GLU A 21 4.44 -6.21 12.40
N TYR A 22 5.22 -5.80 11.42
CA TYR A 22 5.66 -6.67 10.36
C TYR A 22 7.18 -6.57 10.27
N ARG A 23 7.83 -7.72 10.17
CA ARG A 23 9.26 -7.74 10.03
C ARG A 23 9.56 -7.92 8.58
N ILE A 24 10.26 -6.99 7.98
CA ILE A 24 10.53 -7.00 6.56
C ILE A 24 12.01 -7.08 6.33
N ARG A 25 12.42 -7.92 5.41
CA ARG A 25 13.81 -8.04 5.07
C ARG A 25 14.02 -7.31 3.77
N SER A 26 14.84 -6.34 3.70
CA SER A 26 15.02 -5.55 2.51
C SER A 26 16.37 -4.85 2.53
N ASP A 27 16.86 -4.47 1.37
CA ASP A 27 18.06 -3.71 1.26
C ASP A 27 17.74 -2.27 1.46
N ALA A 28 16.50 -1.86 1.46
CA ALA A 28 16.16 -0.45 1.52
C ALA A 28 16.55 0.13 2.87
N ASP A 29 16.83 1.40 2.89
CA ASP A 29 17.16 2.08 4.10
C ASP A 29 16.02 1.96 5.09
N PRO A 30 16.26 1.63 6.34
CA PRO A 30 15.20 1.51 7.32
C PRO A 30 14.35 2.77 7.45
N ALA A 31 14.96 3.94 7.35
CA ALA A 31 14.19 5.17 7.43
C ALA A 31 13.20 5.27 6.27
N HIS A 32 13.60 4.82 5.11
CA HIS A 32 12.73 4.82 3.96
C HIS A 32 11.58 3.84 4.17
N LEU A 33 11.88 2.67 4.70
CA LEU A 33 10.83 1.69 4.96
C LEU A 33 9.85 2.20 5.98
N GLU A 34 10.33 2.93 6.98
CA GLU A 34 9.44 3.49 7.95
C GLU A 34 8.54 4.54 7.33
N ALA A 35 9.07 5.36 6.45
CA ALA A 35 8.27 6.37 5.78
C ALA A 35 7.20 5.71 4.90
N VAL A 36 7.58 4.64 4.22
CA VAL A 36 6.65 3.92 3.37
C VAL A 36 5.54 3.31 4.23
N ALA A 37 5.91 2.70 5.34
CA ALA A 37 4.92 2.07 6.20
C ALA A 37 3.97 3.10 6.80
N THR A 38 4.48 4.26 7.15
CA THR A 38 3.65 5.32 7.69
C THR A 38 2.64 5.77 6.65
N TYR A 39 3.08 5.89 5.41
CA TYR A 39 2.19 6.30 4.35
C TYR A 39 1.11 5.25 4.11
N VAL A 40 1.48 3.98 4.09
CA VAL A 40 0.52 2.91 3.89
C VAL A 40 -0.48 2.90 5.04
N ASP A 41 0.01 3.07 6.26
CA ASP A 41 -0.83 3.07 7.44
C ASP A 41 -1.87 4.19 7.33
N GLN A 42 -1.44 5.36 6.88
CA GLN A 42 -2.33 6.48 6.77
C GLN A 42 -3.39 6.25 5.71
N VAL A 43 -3.02 5.73 4.56
CA VAL A 43 -3.97 5.46 3.50
C VAL A 43 -4.99 4.41 3.95
N LEU A 44 -4.51 3.38 4.64
CA LEU A 44 -5.41 2.35 5.12
C LEU A 44 -6.41 2.90 6.13
N ARG A 45 -5.96 3.78 7.00
CA ARG A 45 -6.87 4.33 7.99
C ARG A 45 -7.92 5.19 7.32
N GLU A 46 -7.55 5.91 6.30
CA GLU A 46 -8.51 6.74 5.60
C GLU A 46 -9.51 5.89 4.86
N VAL A 47 -9.06 4.85 4.19
CA VAL A 47 -9.97 4.01 3.42
C VAL A 47 -10.91 3.26 4.33
N ARG A 48 -10.45 2.87 5.50
CA ARG A 48 -11.29 2.11 6.41
C ARG A 48 -12.44 2.92 6.96
N GLN A 49 -12.41 4.21 6.84
CA GLN A 49 -13.52 5.00 7.30
C GLN A 49 -14.75 4.73 6.47
N SER A 50 -14.60 4.42 5.20
CA SER A 50 -15.75 4.12 4.39
C SER A 50 -15.84 2.66 4.03
N THR A 51 -14.80 1.89 4.25
CA THR A 51 -14.80 0.48 3.91
C THR A 51 -14.26 -0.28 5.11
N PRO A 52 -15.10 -0.65 6.02
CA PRO A 52 -14.64 -1.29 7.27
C PRO A 52 -13.98 -2.63 7.11
N ASP A 53 -14.33 -3.38 6.08
CA ASP A 53 -13.73 -4.67 5.90
C ASP A 53 -12.27 -4.49 5.59
N THR A 54 -11.39 -5.07 6.38
CA THR A 54 -9.97 -4.86 6.24
C THR A 54 -9.43 -5.35 4.90
N GLN A 55 -9.94 -6.45 4.40
CA GLN A 55 -9.44 -6.94 3.15
C GLN A 55 -9.81 -6.02 2.01
N ASP A 56 -11.04 -5.52 1.98
CA ASP A 56 -11.44 -4.60 0.93
C ASP A 56 -10.68 -3.30 1.07
N ALA A 57 -10.44 -2.85 2.30
CA ALA A 57 -9.71 -1.63 2.51
C ALA A 57 -8.28 -1.77 1.97
N SER A 58 -7.67 -2.94 2.14
CA SER A 58 -6.33 -3.16 1.66
C SER A 58 -6.28 -3.07 0.14
N VAL A 59 -7.27 -3.62 -0.53
CA VAL A 59 -7.30 -3.58 -1.98
C VAL A 59 -7.48 -2.14 -2.46
N LEU A 60 -8.38 -1.39 -1.82
CA LEU A 60 -8.59 -0.02 -2.21
C LEU A 60 -7.36 0.84 -1.94
N ALA A 61 -6.70 0.60 -0.82
CA ALA A 61 -5.49 1.34 -0.50
C ALA A 61 -4.41 1.06 -1.55
N ALA A 62 -4.28 -0.21 -1.95
CA ALA A 62 -3.28 -0.55 -2.94
C ALA A 62 -3.59 0.12 -4.28
N LEU A 63 -4.86 0.16 -4.66
CA LEU A 63 -5.23 0.80 -5.90
C LEU A 63 -4.95 2.31 -5.84
N ASN A 64 -5.24 2.93 -4.72
CA ASN A 64 -5.00 4.35 -4.58
C ASN A 64 -3.51 4.67 -4.62
N ILE A 65 -2.72 3.88 -3.96
CA ILE A 65 -1.28 4.11 -3.94
C ILE A 65 -0.70 3.88 -5.32
N ALA A 66 -1.12 2.81 -5.99
CA ALA A 66 -0.61 2.52 -7.32
C ALA A 66 -1.03 3.62 -8.31
N SER A 67 -2.23 4.12 -8.16
CA SER A 67 -2.72 5.18 -9.03
C SER A 67 -1.87 6.43 -8.87
N GLU A 68 -1.55 6.77 -7.64
CA GLU A 68 -0.73 7.92 -7.38
C GLU A 68 0.66 7.73 -7.95
N LEU A 69 1.21 6.54 -7.82
CA LEU A 69 2.53 6.25 -8.32
C LEU A 69 2.57 6.39 -9.84
N LEU A 70 1.60 5.82 -10.52
CA LEU A 70 1.58 5.88 -11.97
C LEU A 70 1.39 7.31 -12.46
N ARG A 71 0.60 8.08 -11.75
CA ARG A 71 0.39 9.45 -12.12
C ARG A 71 1.67 10.24 -11.94
N THR A 72 2.39 10.00 -10.87
CA THR A 72 3.61 10.69 -10.59
C THR A 72 4.67 10.34 -11.63
N ARG A 73 4.75 9.09 -12.02
CA ARG A 73 5.74 8.69 -12.99
C ARG A 73 5.34 8.99 -14.40
N GLN A 74 4.07 9.25 -14.63
CA GLN A 74 3.57 9.52 -15.94
C GLN A 74 3.87 8.37 -16.90
N LEU A 75 3.94 7.16 -16.37
CA LEU A 75 4.19 6.03 -17.22
C LEU A 75 2.95 5.58 -17.92
N VAL A 76 1.81 5.75 -17.32
CA VAL A 76 0.57 5.34 -17.87
C VAL A 76 -0.44 6.41 -17.57
N THR A 77 -1.24 6.76 -18.54
CA THR A 77 -2.26 7.77 -18.31
C THR A 77 -3.54 7.04 -18.03
N VAL A 78 -3.98 7.05 -16.82
CA VAL A 78 -5.20 6.38 -16.45
C VAL A 78 -6.24 7.44 -16.15
N PRO A 79 -7.35 7.45 -16.89
CA PRO A 79 -8.36 8.46 -16.66
C PRO A 79 -8.92 8.38 -15.26
N ARG A 80 -9.17 9.54 -14.64
CA ARG A 80 -9.70 9.52 -13.35
C ARG A 80 -10.96 8.75 -13.26
N GLU A 81 -11.80 8.77 -14.25
CA GLU A 81 -13.01 8.03 -14.23
C GLU A 81 -12.79 6.55 -14.11
N ARG A 82 -11.73 6.04 -14.75
CA ARG A 82 -11.50 4.66 -14.68
C ARG A 82 -11.14 4.26 -13.28
N ILE A 83 -10.41 5.06 -12.56
CA ILE A 83 -10.04 4.74 -11.21
C ILE A 83 -11.27 4.73 -10.34
N LEU A 84 -12.18 5.66 -10.58
CA LEU A 84 -13.39 5.70 -9.80
C LEU A 84 -14.24 4.47 -10.07
N GLU A 85 -14.22 4.00 -11.30
CA GLU A 85 -14.99 2.82 -11.63
C GLU A 85 -14.47 1.61 -10.88
N LEU A 86 -13.17 1.48 -10.75
CA LEU A 86 -12.61 0.35 -10.05
C LEU A 86 -13.01 0.39 -8.58
N ILE A 87 -13.02 1.57 -8.00
CA ILE A 87 -13.41 1.69 -6.61
C ILE A 87 -14.88 1.34 -6.46
N ASP A 88 -15.70 1.77 -7.41
CA ASP A 88 -17.08 1.46 -7.34
C ASP A 88 -17.33 -0.03 -7.42
N LEU A 89 -16.58 -0.73 -8.26
CA LEU A 89 -16.78 -2.16 -8.39
C LEU A 89 -16.55 -2.85 -7.06
N ILE A 90 -15.53 -2.44 -6.34
CA ILE A 90 -15.27 -3.05 -5.06
C ILE A 90 -16.36 -2.73 -4.08
N GLU A 91 -16.85 -1.53 -4.09
CA GLU A 91 -17.89 -1.18 -3.18
C GLU A 91 -19.19 -1.87 -3.50
N SER A 92 -19.43 -2.12 -4.77
CA SER A 92 -20.68 -2.74 -5.15
C SER A 92 -20.64 -4.21 -4.88
N ALA A 93 -19.49 -4.79 -4.84
CA ALA A 93 -19.40 -6.20 -4.61
C ALA A 93 -19.66 -6.50 -3.17
#